data_0183e3f08a3273299ed0a4e9ad4dcbcf
#
_entry.id   0183e3f08a3273299ed0a4e9ad4dcbcf
#
_cell.length_a   1.000
_cell.length_b   1.000
_cell.length_c   1.000
_cell.angle_alpha   90.00
_cell.angle_beta   90.00
_cell.angle_gamma   90.00
#
_symmetry.space_group_name_H-M   'P 1'
#
loop_
_entity.id
_entity.type
_entity.pdbx_description
1 polymer ?
#
loop_
_entity_poly.entity_id
_entity_poly.type
_entity_poly.pdbx_seq_one_letter_code
_entity_poly.pdbx_strand_id
1 'polypeptide(L)'
;IRGVRDFGDNITHLKYDCPVILTGNPDKIAEIETWHKNDMVEIKGVITTKEIKKVTICEECGATNKIDGTYTYINPIFLERKETGITKEEGLELLRKRCEISNYLMVVGTLCRDVDEFSTDKNLRIAQYQIAVNRKYRLKDSSAEERTDYPWVKSYGENAMDDIKAIHKGSVILIDGMLQTREIVRSSTCCECGHVYKWNDQ
;
A
#
# COMPACT_ATOMS: atom_id res chain seq x y z
N ILE A 1 8.91 -7.31 -4.96
CA ILE A 1 9.95 -7.84 -4.03
C ILE A 1 10.74 -6.67 -3.47
N ARG A 2 11.09 -6.74 -2.20
CA ARG A 2 12.03 -5.81 -1.57
C ARG A 2 13.07 -6.58 -0.75
N GLY A 3 14.32 -6.11 -0.82
CA GLY A 3 15.37 -6.56 0.07
C GLY A 3 15.16 -5.98 1.47
N VAL A 4 15.33 -6.79 2.50
CA VAL A 4 15.38 -6.36 3.89
C VAL A 4 16.83 -6.43 4.34
N ARG A 5 17.37 -5.30 4.77
CA ARG A 5 18.73 -5.20 5.30
C ARG A 5 18.63 -5.20 6.82
N ASP A 6 19.39 -6.07 7.45
CA ASP A 6 19.70 -5.95 8.88
C ASP A 6 20.99 -5.16 9.01
N PHE A 7 21.04 -4.12 9.81
CA PHE A 7 22.19 -3.30 10.19
C PHE A 7 23.47 -3.55 9.36
N GLY A 8 23.47 -3.10 8.10
CA GLY A 8 24.58 -3.28 7.16
C GLY A 8 24.12 -3.30 5.72
N ASP A 9 25.08 -3.33 4.79
CA ASP A 9 24.78 -3.27 3.35
C ASP A 9 24.27 -4.58 2.74
N ASN A 10 24.32 -5.67 3.50
CA ASN A 10 23.92 -6.98 3.01
C ASN A 10 22.41 -7.20 3.14
N ILE A 11 21.77 -7.61 2.05
CA ILE A 11 20.39 -8.06 2.05
C ILE A 11 20.33 -9.42 2.75
N THR A 12 19.70 -9.50 3.91
CA THR A 12 19.62 -10.72 4.70
C THR A 12 18.46 -11.62 4.26
N HIS A 13 17.36 -11.01 3.81
CA HIS A 13 16.23 -11.76 3.27
C HIS A 13 15.37 -10.91 2.33
N LEU A 14 14.54 -11.56 1.54
CA LEU A 14 13.59 -10.92 0.65
C LEU A 14 12.18 -10.95 1.23
N LYS A 15 11.46 -9.85 1.11
CA LYS A 15 10.02 -9.78 1.38
C LYS A 15 9.26 -9.59 0.09
N TYR A 16 8.08 -10.17 0.05
CA TYR A 16 7.15 -10.05 -1.07
C TYR A 16 5.99 -9.16 -0.64
N ASP A 17 5.74 -8.12 -1.39
CA ASP A 17 4.60 -7.25 -1.20
C ASP A 17 3.52 -7.63 -2.20
N CYS A 18 2.28 -7.70 -1.74
CA CYS A 18 1.13 -8.12 -2.55
C CYS A 18 0.12 -6.96 -2.62
N PRO A 19 0.40 -5.90 -3.37
CA PRO A 19 -0.53 -4.79 -3.49
C PRO A 19 -1.84 -5.24 -4.16
N VAL A 20 -2.93 -4.66 -3.71
CA VAL A 20 -4.24 -4.93 -4.32
C VAL A 20 -4.40 -4.11 -5.59
N ILE A 21 -4.85 -4.76 -6.64
CA ILE A 21 -5.23 -4.13 -7.90
C ILE A 21 -6.76 -4.14 -7.99
N LEU A 22 -7.35 -2.98 -8.21
CA LEU A 22 -8.80 -2.86 -8.33
C LEU A 22 -9.17 -2.00 -9.53
N THR A 23 -10.08 -2.49 -10.35
CA THR A 23 -10.62 -1.75 -11.50
C THR A 23 -12.08 -2.10 -11.75
N GLY A 24 -12.87 -1.14 -12.19
CA GLY A 24 -14.21 -1.35 -12.74
C GLY A 24 -14.25 -1.24 -14.28
N ASN A 25 -13.11 -1.09 -14.93
CA ASN A 25 -13.05 -0.99 -16.39
C ASN A 25 -13.30 -2.37 -17.03
N PRO A 26 -14.37 -2.54 -17.85
CA PRO A 26 -14.75 -3.83 -18.41
C PRO A 26 -13.64 -4.48 -19.26
N ASP A 27 -12.89 -3.69 -20.03
CA ASP A 27 -11.82 -4.21 -20.90
C ASP A 27 -10.67 -4.80 -20.07
N LYS A 28 -10.34 -4.14 -18.95
CA LYS A 28 -9.30 -4.62 -18.04
C LYS A 28 -9.77 -5.81 -17.22
N ILE A 29 -11.04 -5.85 -16.84
CA ILE A 29 -11.63 -7.01 -16.17
C ILE A 29 -11.53 -8.21 -17.10
N ALA A 30 -11.94 -8.08 -18.38
CA ALA A 30 -11.85 -9.14 -19.35
C ALA A 30 -10.41 -9.65 -19.55
N GLU A 31 -9.41 -8.76 -19.53
CA GLU A 31 -7.99 -9.16 -19.58
C GLU A 31 -7.59 -9.94 -18.32
N ILE A 32 -7.91 -9.43 -17.13
CA ILE A 32 -7.56 -10.08 -15.85
C ILE A 32 -8.22 -11.45 -15.70
N GLU A 33 -9.45 -11.63 -16.18
CA GLU A 33 -10.16 -12.91 -16.15
C GLU A 33 -9.46 -14.02 -16.97
N THR A 34 -8.58 -13.66 -17.90
CA THR A 34 -7.77 -14.61 -18.64
C THR A 34 -6.50 -15.06 -17.90
N TRP A 35 -6.18 -14.43 -16.77
CA TRP A 35 -4.94 -14.68 -16.05
C TRP A 35 -5.07 -15.89 -15.12
N HIS A 36 -3.95 -16.57 -14.96
CA HIS A 36 -3.85 -17.72 -14.07
C HIS A 36 -2.88 -17.43 -12.94
N LYS A 37 -3.00 -18.20 -11.89
CA LYS A 37 -2.07 -18.16 -10.78
C LYS A 37 -0.64 -18.41 -11.28
N ASN A 38 0.30 -17.59 -10.83
CA ASN A 38 1.71 -17.54 -11.20
C ASN A 38 2.01 -16.88 -12.57
N ASP A 39 1.04 -16.43 -13.32
CA ASP A 39 1.34 -15.64 -14.51
C ASP A 39 2.20 -14.41 -14.15
N MET A 40 3.21 -14.14 -14.96
CA MET A 40 3.99 -12.92 -14.83
C MET A 40 3.27 -11.79 -15.55
N VAL A 41 2.97 -10.72 -14.77
CA VAL A 41 2.20 -9.58 -15.27
C VAL A 41 2.94 -8.27 -15.05
N GLU A 42 2.76 -7.35 -15.97
CA GLU A 42 3.18 -5.95 -15.82
C GLU A 42 1.95 -5.08 -15.61
N ILE A 43 1.98 -4.28 -14.54
CA ILE A 43 0.89 -3.39 -14.18
C ILE A 43 1.46 -2.00 -13.95
N LYS A 44 0.92 -1.02 -14.68
CA LYS A 44 1.16 0.40 -14.42
C LYS A 44 -0.15 1.03 -14.02
N GLY A 45 -0.14 1.79 -12.94
CA GLY A 45 -1.36 2.36 -12.42
C GLY A 45 -1.11 3.56 -11.51
N VAL A 46 -2.18 4.05 -10.93
CA VAL A 46 -2.16 5.12 -9.93
C VAL A 46 -2.56 4.57 -8.57
N ILE A 47 -1.93 5.08 -7.53
CA ILE A 47 -2.38 4.82 -6.17
C ILE A 47 -3.72 5.51 -6.00
N THR A 48 -4.66 4.77 -5.43
CA THR A 48 -5.98 5.27 -5.12
C THR A 48 -6.31 4.92 -3.67
N THR A 49 -6.85 5.88 -2.95
CA THR A 49 -7.34 5.70 -1.59
C THR A 49 -8.86 5.84 -1.57
N LYS A 50 -9.51 4.99 -0.78
CA LYS A 50 -10.96 5.00 -0.59
C LYS A 50 -11.28 4.87 0.88
N GLU A 51 -12.10 5.77 1.39
CA GLU A 51 -12.68 5.61 2.71
C GLU A 51 -13.68 4.46 2.69
N ILE A 52 -13.56 3.59 3.66
CA ILE A 52 -14.45 2.46 3.87
C ILE A 52 -15.01 2.48 5.29
N LYS A 53 -16.25 2.03 5.43
CA LYS A 53 -16.88 1.77 6.71
C LYS A 53 -17.02 0.26 6.87
N LYS A 54 -16.17 -0.32 7.70
CA LYS A 54 -16.27 -1.73 8.04
C LYS A 54 -17.35 -1.90 9.10
N VAL A 55 -18.30 -2.75 8.81
CA VAL A 55 -19.36 -3.11 9.74
C VAL A 55 -19.03 -4.47 10.33
N THR A 56 -18.96 -4.54 11.65
CA THR A 56 -18.72 -5.79 12.39
C THR A 56 -19.86 -6.03 13.37
N ILE A 57 -20.21 -7.28 13.57
CA ILE A 57 -21.20 -7.69 14.56
C ILE A 57 -20.45 -8.27 15.75
N CYS A 58 -20.72 -7.74 16.94
CA CYS A 58 -20.12 -8.25 18.17
C CYS A 58 -20.64 -9.68 18.44
N GLU A 59 -19.71 -10.61 18.62
CA GLU A 59 -20.05 -12.01 18.87
C GLU A 59 -20.70 -12.22 20.25
N GLU A 60 -20.45 -11.33 21.23
CA GLU A 60 -20.98 -11.44 22.58
C GLU A 60 -22.41 -10.88 22.73
N CYS A 61 -22.70 -9.73 22.13
CA CYS A 61 -23.97 -9.04 22.34
C CYS A 61 -24.77 -8.79 21.06
N GLY A 62 -24.25 -9.16 19.90
CA GLY A 62 -24.91 -8.95 18.61
C GLY A 62 -24.95 -7.50 18.12
N ALA A 63 -24.35 -6.55 18.87
CA ALA A 63 -24.35 -5.15 18.47
C ALA A 63 -23.53 -4.89 17.21
N THR A 64 -24.02 -3.98 16.39
CA THR A 64 -23.34 -3.57 15.16
C THR A 64 -22.35 -2.44 15.44
N ASN A 65 -21.10 -2.67 15.16
CA ASN A 65 -20.03 -1.67 15.28
C ASN A 65 -19.59 -1.20 13.92
N LYS A 66 -19.41 0.10 13.74
CA LYS A 66 -18.89 0.73 12.51
C LYS A 66 -17.48 1.24 12.77
N ILE A 67 -16.57 0.87 11.91
CA ILE A 67 -15.16 1.25 12.00
C ILE A 67 -14.79 1.93 10.69
N ASP A 68 -14.35 3.17 10.80
CA ASP A 68 -13.84 3.91 9.64
C ASP A 68 -12.42 3.44 9.32
N GLY A 69 -12.13 3.29 8.05
CA GLY A 69 -10.84 2.88 7.54
C GLY A 69 -10.55 3.46 6.17
N THR A 70 -9.29 3.44 5.78
CA THR A 70 -8.87 3.81 4.43
C THR A 70 -8.30 2.59 3.74
N TYR A 71 -8.81 2.30 2.56
CA TYR A 71 -8.31 1.24 1.71
C TYR A 71 -7.45 1.84 0.60
N THR A 72 -6.23 1.34 0.46
CA THR A 72 -5.29 1.77 -0.58
C THR A 72 -5.12 0.67 -1.60
N TYR A 73 -5.25 1.00 -2.88
CA TYR A 73 -5.12 0.06 -3.98
C TYR A 73 -4.50 0.74 -5.20
N ILE A 74 -4.07 -0.06 -6.16
CA ILE A 74 -3.62 0.42 -7.47
C ILE A 74 -4.80 0.33 -8.44
N ASN A 75 -5.18 1.46 -9.04
CA ASN A 75 -6.08 1.45 -10.18
C ASN A 75 -5.22 1.37 -11.45
N PRO A 76 -5.31 0.27 -12.23
CA PRO A 76 -4.43 0.05 -13.36
C PRO A 76 -4.79 0.95 -14.53
N ILE A 77 -3.77 1.59 -15.11
CA ILE A 77 -3.86 2.29 -16.40
C ILE A 77 -3.48 1.33 -17.51
N PHE A 78 -2.44 0.53 -17.29
CA PHE A 78 -1.93 -0.47 -18.21
C PHE A 78 -1.81 -1.82 -17.51
N LEU A 79 -2.17 -2.88 -18.23
CA LEU A 79 -2.07 -4.27 -17.82
C LEU A 79 -1.52 -5.07 -18.98
N GLU A 80 -0.59 -5.97 -18.71
CA GLU A 80 -0.08 -6.90 -19.70
C GLU A 80 0.39 -8.19 -19.03
N ARG A 81 -0.03 -9.33 -19.56
CA ARG A 81 0.52 -10.62 -19.20
C ARG A 81 1.80 -10.87 -20.01
N LYS A 82 2.93 -11.02 -19.34
CA LYS A 82 4.25 -11.22 -19.94
C LYS A 82 4.57 -12.70 -20.19
N GLU A 83 4.29 -13.53 -19.19
CA GLU A 83 4.57 -14.96 -19.24
C GLU A 83 3.46 -15.74 -18.56
N THR A 84 3.16 -16.91 -19.11
CA THR A 84 2.14 -17.83 -18.58
C THR A 84 2.70 -19.24 -18.51
N GLY A 85 2.10 -20.08 -17.67
CA GLY A 85 2.50 -21.49 -17.51
C GLY A 85 3.81 -21.69 -16.75
N ILE A 86 4.34 -20.65 -16.11
CA ILE A 86 5.53 -20.74 -15.28
C ILE A 86 5.18 -21.23 -13.86
N THR A 87 6.13 -21.88 -13.22
CA THR A 87 6.01 -22.25 -11.80
C THR A 87 6.16 -21.03 -10.91
N LYS A 88 5.74 -21.17 -9.65
CA LYS A 88 5.94 -20.13 -8.64
C LYS A 88 7.43 -19.79 -8.46
N GLU A 89 8.27 -20.81 -8.46
CA GLU A 89 9.71 -20.69 -8.25
C GLU A 89 10.38 -19.94 -9.41
N GLU A 90 10.02 -20.24 -10.65
CA GLU A 90 10.48 -19.50 -11.84
C GLU A 90 10.03 -18.04 -11.80
N GLY A 91 8.78 -17.77 -11.45
CA GLY A 91 8.26 -16.41 -11.29
C GLY A 91 8.98 -15.63 -10.21
N LEU A 92 9.27 -16.24 -9.06
CA LEU A 92 10.06 -15.61 -8.00
C LEU A 92 11.50 -15.31 -8.43
N GLU A 93 12.11 -16.19 -9.20
CA GLU A 93 13.45 -15.96 -9.73
C GLU A 93 13.49 -14.81 -10.74
N LEU A 94 12.50 -14.71 -11.62
CA LEU A 94 12.35 -13.58 -12.53
C LEU A 94 12.18 -12.26 -11.77
N LEU A 95 11.38 -12.25 -10.71
CA LEU A 95 11.20 -11.06 -9.86
C LEU A 95 12.49 -10.69 -9.12
N ARG A 96 13.30 -11.68 -8.70
CA ARG A 96 14.61 -11.41 -8.07
C ARG A 96 15.58 -10.73 -9.02
N LYS A 97 15.62 -11.18 -10.26
CA LYS A 97 16.47 -10.57 -11.31
C LYS A 97 16.04 -9.13 -11.66
N ARG A 98 14.81 -8.77 -11.36
CA ARG A 98 14.21 -7.46 -11.66
C ARG A 98 13.76 -6.73 -10.39
N CYS A 99 14.40 -6.97 -9.25
CA CYS A 99 13.92 -6.47 -7.95
C CYS A 99 13.78 -4.94 -7.91
N GLU A 100 14.62 -4.19 -8.61
CA GLU A 100 14.56 -2.73 -8.67
C GLU A 100 13.31 -2.18 -9.35
N ILE A 101 12.77 -2.93 -10.32
CA ILE A 101 11.59 -2.52 -11.10
C ILE A 101 10.34 -3.35 -10.82
N SER A 102 10.47 -4.42 -10.03
CA SER A 102 9.34 -5.30 -9.71
C SER A 102 8.30 -4.64 -8.80
N ASN A 103 8.70 -3.56 -8.12
CA ASN A 103 7.82 -2.76 -7.27
C ASN A 103 8.39 -1.35 -7.18
N TYR A 104 8.03 -0.51 -8.13
CA TYR A 104 8.53 0.85 -8.27
C TYR A 104 7.39 1.87 -8.17
N LEU A 105 7.59 2.89 -7.37
CA LEU A 105 6.66 3.98 -7.17
C LEU A 105 7.36 5.32 -7.32
N MET A 106 6.81 6.20 -8.15
CA MET A 106 7.17 7.61 -8.20
C MET A 106 5.91 8.46 -8.04
N VAL A 107 5.90 9.33 -7.05
CA VAL A 107 4.74 10.19 -6.76
C VAL A 107 5.15 11.56 -6.24
N VAL A 108 4.42 12.58 -6.66
CA VAL A 108 4.52 13.94 -6.12
C VAL A 108 3.27 14.22 -5.29
N GLY A 109 3.46 14.72 -4.09
CA GLY A 109 2.35 15.05 -3.20
C GLY A 109 2.69 16.17 -2.22
N THR A 110 1.66 16.69 -1.57
CA THR A 110 1.77 17.71 -0.53
C THR A 110 1.51 17.09 0.83
N LEU A 111 2.36 17.35 1.80
CA LEU A 111 2.17 16.84 3.18
C LEU A 111 0.88 17.40 3.77
N CYS A 112 0.01 16.49 4.24
CA CYS A 112 -1.26 16.83 4.88
C CYS A 112 -1.08 17.25 6.34
N ARG A 113 -0.02 16.78 7.00
CA ARG A 113 0.31 16.98 8.41
C ARG A 113 1.81 16.89 8.61
N ASP A 114 2.28 17.32 9.76
CA ASP A 114 3.68 17.18 10.14
C ASP A 114 4.08 15.71 10.26
N VAL A 115 5.36 15.45 10.19
CA VAL A 115 5.94 14.10 10.24
C VAL A 115 5.80 13.52 11.64
N ASP A 116 5.26 12.32 11.73
CA ASP A 116 5.27 11.53 12.97
C ASP A 116 6.60 10.73 13.04
N GLU A 117 7.32 10.88 14.15
CA GLU A 117 8.57 10.16 14.39
C GLU A 117 8.35 8.95 15.29
N PHE A 118 8.92 7.82 14.89
CA PHE A 118 8.94 6.60 15.68
C PHE A 118 10.35 6.01 15.73
N SER A 119 10.61 5.20 16.75
CA SER A 119 11.82 4.37 16.83
C SER A 119 11.42 2.93 17.07
N THR A 120 12.11 2.00 16.43
CA THR A 120 11.96 0.57 16.75
C THR A 120 12.78 0.22 17.99
N ASP A 121 12.53 -0.96 18.58
CA ASP A 121 13.32 -1.51 19.69
C ASP A 121 14.82 -1.64 19.35
N LYS A 122 15.14 -1.69 18.07
CA LYS A 122 16.53 -1.71 17.54
C LYS A 122 17.07 -0.32 17.18
N ASN A 123 16.46 0.76 17.69
CA ASN A 123 16.82 2.16 17.42
C ASN A 123 16.77 2.57 15.93
N LEU A 124 16.05 1.85 15.08
CA LEU A 124 15.82 2.30 13.71
C LEU A 124 14.81 3.44 13.72
N ARG A 125 15.19 4.61 13.24
CA ARG A 125 14.30 5.76 13.07
C ARG A 125 13.33 5.53 11.92
N ILE A 126 12.09 5.90 12.14
CA ILE A 126 11.01 5.84 11.16
C ILE A 126 10.30 7.18 11.16
N ALA A 127 10.16 7.77 9.98
CA ALA A 127 9.28 8.89 9.76
C ALA A 127 8.01 8.39 9.06
N GLN A 128 6.84 8.82 9.51
CA GLN A 128 5.57 8.51 8.88
C GLN A 128 4.78 9.79 8.66
N TYR A 129 4.24 9.92 7.45
CA TYR A 129 3.44 11.08 7.09
C TYR A 129 2.42 10.73 6.01
N GLN A 130 1.42 11.57 5.85
CA GLN A 130 0.39 11.43 4.83
C GLN A 130 0.53 12.54 3.81
N ILE A 131 0.40 12.19 2.54
CA ILE A 131 0.47 13.13 1.44
C ILE A 131 -0.83 13.20 0.66
N ALA A 132 -1.17 14.38 0.15
CA ALA A 132 -2.23 14.58 -0.81
C ALA A 132 -1.65 14.47 -2.22
N VAL A 133 -2.11 13.51 -2.99
CA VAL A 133 -1.67 13.25 -4.36
C VAL A 133 -2.81 13.51 -5.32
N ASN A 134 -2.64 14.47 -6.22
CA ASN A 134 -3.64 14.75 -7.25
C ASN A 134 -3.45 13.82 -8.45
N ARG A 135 -4.50 13.07 -8.79
CA ARG A 135 -4.49 12.21 -9.96
C ARG A 135 -4.46 13.01 -11.25
N LYS A 136 -3.50 12.71 -12.12
CA LYS A 136 -3.41 13.29 -13.46
C LYS A 136 -4.51 12.77 -14.38
N TYR A 137 -4.94 11.52 -14.18
CA TYR A 137 -5.91 10.85 -15.03
C TYR A 137 -7.27 10.76 -14.33
N ARG A 138 -8.32 10.98 -15.10
CA ARG A 138 -9.69 10.70 -14.66
C ARG A 138 -9.91 9.19 -14.77
N LEU A 139 -10.20 8.56 -13.65
CA LEU A 139 -10.56 7.14 -13.64
C LEU A 139 -12.00 7.02 -14.16
N LYS A 140 -12.20 6.23 -15.23
CA LYS A 140 -13.54 6.05 -15.84
C LYS A 140 -14.54 5.40 -14.88
N ASP A 141 -14.02 4.69 -13.87
CA ASP A 141 -14.80 3.88 -12.95
C ASP A 141 -15.16 4.57 -11.65
N SER A 142 -14.64 5.76 -11.41
CA SER A 142 -14.92 6.47 -10.17
C SER A 142 -16.17 7.33 -10.35
N SER A 143 -17.22 6.99 -9.64
CA SER A 143 -18.34 7.89 -9.35
C SER A 143 -17.88 9.08 -8.47
N ALA A 144 -16.63 9.08 -8.02
CA ALA A 144 -16.08 10.09 -7.16
C ALA A 144 -15.55 11.27 -7.99
N GLU A 145 -16.07 12.45 -7.73
CA GLU A 145 -15.54 13.72 -8.23
C GLU A 145 -14.16 14.02 -7.66
N GLU A 146 -13.81 13.39 -6.55
CA GLU A 146 -12.53 13.55 -5.86
C GLU A 146 -11.37 12.99 -6.69
N ARG A 147 -10.40 13.87 -6.95
CA ARG A 147 -9.19 13.58 -7.72
C ARG A 147 -7.95 13.47 -6.85
N THR A 148 -8.11 13.55 -5.54
CA THR A 148 -7.02 13.56 -4.58
C THR A 148 -7.03 12.28 -3.77
N ASP A 149 -5.89 11.65 -3.68
CA ASP A 149 -5.65 10.46 -2.88
C ASP A 149 -4.73 10.80 -1.71
N TYR A 150 -4.85 10.07 -0.61
CA TYR A 150 -4.15 10.34 0.64
C TYR A 150 -3.34 9.14 1.14
N PRO A 151 -2.35 8.66 0.38
CA PRO A 151 -1.53 7.54 0.82
C PRO A 151 -0.63 7.90 2.00
N TRP A 152 -0.35 6.90 2.82
CA TRP A 152 0.65 6.98 3.88
C TRP A 152 2.02 6.62 3.35
N VAL A 153 3.02 7.37 3.80
CA VAL A 153 4.43 7.20 3.46
C VAL A 153 5.22 6.87 4.72
N LYS A 154 6.22 6.02 4.58
CA LYS A 154 7.21 5.74 5.61
C LYS A 154 8.60 5.82 5.02
N SER A 155 9.47 6.53 5.69
CA SER A 155 10.91 6.49 5.44
C SER A 155 11.65 5.91 6.65
N TYR A 156 12.87 5.44 6.43
CA TYR A 156 13.63 4.68 7.41
C TYR A 156 15.07 5.16 7.47
N GLY A 157 15.69 5.05 8.67
CA GLY A 157 17.09 5.34 8.89
C GLY A 157 17.44 6.81 8.63
N GLU A 158 18.47 7.04 7.81
CA GLU A 158 18.94 8.40 7.47
C GLU A 158 17.87 9.20 6.73
N ASN A 159 17.18 8.60 5.77
CA ASN A 159 16.09 9.27 5.07
C ASN A 159 14.98 9.72 6.03
N ALA A 160 14.67 8.93 7.06
CA ALA A 160 13.70 9.35 8.07
C ALA A 160 14.20 10.56 8.87
N MET A 161 15.48 10.59 9.21
CA MET A 161 16.08 11.71 9.93
C MET A 161 16.07 13.01 9.10
N ASP A 162 16.31 12.89 7.81
CA ASP A 162 16.26 14.03 6.89
C ASP A 162 14.81 14.51 6.69
N ASP A 163 13.86 13.61 6.51
CA ASP A 163 12.44 13.94 6.41
C ASP A 163 11.95 14.71 7.65
N ILE A 164 12.26 14.20 8.86
CA ILE A 164 11.87 14.84 10.12
C ILE A 164 12.39 16.28 10.23
N LYS A 165 13.59 16.53 9.70
CA LYS A 165 14.21 17.86 9.78
C LYS A 165 13.73 18.81 8.68
N ALA A 166 13.51 18.28 7.48
CA ALA A 166 13.37 19.09 6.27
C ALA A 166 11.92 19.34 5.85
N ILE A 167 11.00 18.42 6.15
CA ILE A 167 9.64 18.49 5.64
C ILE A 167 8.59 18.72 6.75
N HIS A 168 7.58 19.51 6.44
CA HIS A 168 6.51 19.87 7.36
C HIS A 168 5.19 19.96 6.60
N LYS A 169 4.08 20.12 7.29
CA LYS A 169 2.76 20.33 6.69
C LYS A 169 2.80 21.37 5.58
N GLY A 170 2.30 21.02 4.41
CA GLY A 170 2.28 21.89 3.21
C GLY A 170 3.52 21.74 2.31
N SER A 171 4.58 21.04 2.74
CA SER A 171 5.73 20.75 1.87
C SER A 171 5.29 19.91 0.67
N VAL A 172 5.79 20.30 -0.52
CA VAL A 172 5.62 19.51 -1.75
C VAL A 172 6.85 18.65 -1.95
N ILE A 173 6.66 17.36 -2.07
CA ILE A 173 7.75 16.39 -2.16
C ILE A 173 7.57 15.45 -3.34
N LEU A 174 8.70 15.02 -3.91
CA LEU A 174 8.78 13.90 -4.83
C LEU A 174 9.27 12.68 -4.05
N ILE A 175 8.52 11.61 -4.14
CA ILE A 175 8.85 10.32 -3.53
C ILE A 175 9.24 9.35 -4.63
N ASP A 176 10.43 8.80 -4.52
CA ASP A 176 10.91 7.63 -5.26
C ASP A 176 11.00 6.48 -4.26
N GLY A 177 10.24 5.42 -4.49
CA GLY A 177 10.12 4.36 -3.50
C GLY A 177 9.39 3.12 -4.00
N MET A 178 8.77 2.43 -3.08
CA MET A 178 8.05 1.18 -3.35
C MET A 178 6.78 1.08 -2.52
N LEU A 179 5.83 0.28 -2.98
CA LEU A 179 4.67 -0.09 -2.18
C LEU A 179 5.06 -1.16 -1.16
N GLN A 180 4.61 -0.98 0.07
CA GLN A 180 4.77 -1.98 1.12
C GLN A 180 3.40 -2.46 1.57
N THR A 181 3.25 -3.77 1.64
CA THR A 181 2.09 -4.40 2.22
C THR A 181 2.50 -5.14 3.50
N ARG A 182 1.64 -5.12 4.49
CA ARG A 182 1.83 -5.89 5.72
C ARG A 182 0.49 -6.21 6.33
N GLU A 183 0.40 -7.37 6.92
CA GLU A 183 -0.72 -7.71 7.78
C GLU A 183 -0.60 -6.94 9.10
N ILE A 184 -1.70 -6.35 9.52
CA ILE A 184 -1.81 -5.61 10.78
C ILE A 184 -2.96 -6.22 11.55
N VAL A 185 -2.68 -6.62 12.79
CA VAL A 185 -3.75 -6.98 13.73
C VAL A 185 -4.32 -5.70 14.30
N ARG A 186 -5.56 -5.41 13.95
CA ARG A 186 -6.32 -4.30 14.55
C ARG A 186 -7.21 -4.82 15.67
N SER A 187 -7.52 -3.97 16.63
CA SER A 187 -8.48 -4.24 17.66
C SER A 187 -9.49 -3.11 17.77
N SER A 188 -10.70 -3.45 18.16
CA SER A 188 -11.73 -2.48 18.51
C SER A 188 -12.53 -2.99 19.72
N THR A 189 -13.16 -2.06 20.41
CA THR A 189 -13.99 -2.37 21.57
C THR A 189 -15.45 -2.17 21.18
N CYS A 190 -16.30 -3.13 21.50
CA CYS A 190 -17.73 -3.02 21.27
C CYS A 190 -18.30 -1.86 22.10
N CYS A 191 -19.08 -0.99 21.46
CA CYS A 191 -19.67 0.18 22.07
C CYS A 191 -20.75 -0.16 23.12
N GLU A 192 -21.34 -1.36 23.04
CA GLU A 192 -22.43 -1.79 23.94
C GLU A 192 -21.94 -2.61 25.13
N CYS A 193 -21.12 -3.62 24.91
CA CYS A 193 -20.72 -4.55 25.97
C CYS A 193 -19.25 -4.46 26.39
N GLY A 194 -18.44 -3.65 25.71
CA GLY A 194 -17.02 -3.50 26.02
C GLY A 194 -16.14 -4.68 25.55
N HIS A 195 -16.70 -5.69 24.87
CA HIS A 195 -15.90 -6.79 24.33
C HIS A 195 -14.86 -6.31 23.33
N VAL A 196 -13.61 -6.79 23.47
CA VAL A 196 -12.51 -6.44 22.58
C VAL A 196 -12.34 -7.54 21.53
N TYR A 197 -12.53 -7.20 20.28
CA TYR A 197 -12.33 -8.10 19.16
C TYR A 197 -11.15 -7.66 18.30
N LYS A 198 -10.47 -8.64 17.69
CA LYS A 198 -9.28 -8.42 16.85
C LYS A 198 -9.54 -8.98 15.47
N TRP A 199 -8.99 -8.32 14.46
CA TRP A 199 -9.00 -8.82 13.08
C TRP A 199 -7.70 -8.50 12.37
N ASN A 200 -7.38 -9.32 11.37
CA ASN A 200 -6.26 -9.05 10.47
C ASN A 200 -6.71 -8.05 9.41
N ASP A 201 -5.91 -7.01 9.20
CA ASP A 201 -6.08 -5.98 8.19
C ASP A 201 -4.80 -5.90 7.34
N GLN A 202 -4.90 -5.41 6.11
CA GLN A 202 -3.78 -5.37 5.16
C GLN A 202 -3.60 -3.96 4.59
#